data_c91d422e318fdee70ce0594f7a1de2f0
#
_entry.id   c91d422e318fdee70ce0594f7a1de2f0
#
_cell.length_a   1.000
_cell.length_b   1.000
_cell.length_c   1.000
_cell.angle_alpha   90.00
_cell.angle_beta   90.00
_cell.angle_gamma   90.00
#
_symmetry.space_group_name_H-M   'P 1'
#
loop_
_entity.id
_entity.type
_entity.pdbx_description
1 polymer ?
#
loop_
_entity_poly.entity_id
_entity_poly.type
_entity_poly.pdbx_seq_one_letter_code
_entity_poly.pdbx_strand_id
1 'polypeptide(L)'
;MSEGYIYCLTNEAMPGLVKIGKIYTEGRTLEDLIRELYTTGVPLPFTIEFAKKIQNPAQAEARIHAFINDKRLNPRREFFKATPEFVRKLFDLFDGEMWAPSILS
;
A
#
# COMPACT_ATOMS: atom_id res chain seq x y z
N MET A 1 7.32 -9.04 17.00
CA MET A 1 6.82 -9.54 16.06
C MET A 1 5.64 -8.91 15.68
N SER A 2 5.60 -8.21 14.67
CA SER A 2 4.49 -7.47 14.33
C SER A 2 3.99 -7.88 13.00
N GLU A 3 2.78 -8.30 12.95
CA GLU A 3 2.13 -8.65 11.72
C GLU A 3 1.27 -7.48 11.29
N GLY A 4 1.34 -7.11 10.06
CA GLY A 4 0.55 -6.02 9.51
C GLY A 4 0.42 -6.19 8.01
N TYR A 5 0.16 -5.10 7.30
CA TYR A 5 -0.02 -5.15 5.86
C TYR A 5 0.96 -4.24 5.16
N ILE A 6 1.39 -4.67 3.97
CA ILE A 6 1.91 -3.73 2.99
C ILE A 6 0.78 -3.53 2.00
N TYR A 7 0.64 -2.32 1.49
CA TYR A 7 -0.48 -1.99 0.61
C TYR A 7 -0.05 -1.20 -0.60
N CYS A 8 -0.85 -1.29 -1.65
CA CYS A 8 -0.69 -0.50 -2.86
C CYS A 8 -2.00 0.22 -3.10
N LEU A 9 -1.95 1.54 -3.10
CA LEU A 9 -3.14 2.37 -3.27
C LEU A 9 -3.00 3.22 -4.52
N THR A 10 -4.14 3.57 -5.09
CA THR A 10 -4.20 4.54 -6.18
C THR A 10 -5.19 5.62 -5.81
N ASN A 11 -5.16 6.72 -6.55
CA ASN A 11 -6.07 7.82 -6.32
C ASN A 11 -6.39 8.46 -7.67
N GLU A 12 -7.66 8.63 -7.96
CA GLU A 12 -8.07 9.21 -9.25
C GLU A 12 -7.53 10.60 -9.45
N ALA A 13 -7.25 11.33 -8.38
CA ALA A 13 -6.69 12.66 -8.48
C ALA A 13 -5.20 12.64 -8.82
N MET A 14 -4.56 11.46 -8.79
CA MET A 14 -3.13 11.31 -9.06
C MET A 14 -2.92 10.17 -10.04
N PRO A 15 -3.35 10.31 -11.29
CA PRO A 15 -3.23 9.21 -12.25
C PRO A 15 -1.78 8.86 -12.53
N GLY A 16 -1.53 7.59 -12.71
CA GLY A 16 -0.18 7.10 -12.99
C GLY A 16 0.70 6.92 -11.78
N LEU A 17 0.19 7.22 -10.59
CA LEU A 17 0.96 7.06 -9.36
C LEU A 17 0.35 5.98 -8.48
N VAL A 18 1.22 5.29 -7.75
CA VAL A 18 0.77 4.36 -6.71
C VAL A 18 1.39 4.79 -5.39
N LYS A 19 0.70 4.55 -4.29
CA LYS A 19 1.24 4.76 -2.97
C LYS A 19 1.51 3.39 -2.37
N ILE A 20 2.74 3.16 -1.92
CA ILE A 20 3.11 1.89 -1.32
C ILE A 20 3.53 2.16 0.12
N GLY A 21 2.85 1.55 1.04
CA GLY A 21 3.12 1.76 2.45
C GLY A 21 2.84 0.54 3.30
N LYS A 22 2.96 0.71 4.58
CA LYS A 22 2.68 -0.34 5.53
C LYS A 22 1.75 0.17 6.61
N ILE A 23 1.07 -0.75 7.28
CA ILE A 23 0.19 -0.40 8.35
C ILE A 23 -0.02 -1.58 9.29
N TYR A 24 -0.17 -1.28 10.58
CA TYR A 24 -0.48 -2.29 11.58
C TYR A 24 -1.92 -2.07 12.00
N THR A 25 -2.75 -3.09 11.84
CA THR A 25 -4.19 -2.91 11.98
C THR A 25 -4.65 -2.89 13.44
N GLU A 26 -4.01 -3.68 14.28
CA GLU A 26 -4.33 -3.67 15.72
C GLU A 26 -5.83 -3.75 16.02
N GLY A 27 -6.49 -4.67 15.37
CA GLY A 27 -7.92 -4.89 15.61
C GLY A 27 -8.86 -4.08 14.74
N ARG A 28 -8.32 -3.18 13.93
CA ARG A 28 -9.14 -2.40 13.00
C ARG A 28 -9.05 -3.01 11.60
N THR A 29 -9.99 -2.69 10.75
CA THR A 29 -9.94 -3.19 9.39
C THR A 29 -8.98 -2.35 8.55
N LEU A 30 -8.44 -2.96 7.51
CA LEU A 30 -7.57 -2.24 6.60
C LEU A 30 -8.32 -1.08 5.95
N GLU A 31 -9.58 -1.31 5.57
CA GLU A 31 -10.39 -0.27 4.94
C GLU A 31 -10.53 0.96 5.83
N ASP A 32 -10.76 0.75 7.12
CA ASP A 32 -10.91 1.86 8.06
C ASP A 32 -9.64 2.67 8.17
N LEU A 33 -8.50 1.99 8.21
CA LEU A 33 -7.23 2.66 8.37
C LEU A 33 -6.85 3.42 7.09
N ILE A 34 -7.13 2.84 5.93
CA ILE A 34 -6.83 3.53 4.66
C ILE A 34 -7.72 4.75 4.51
N ARG A 35 -8.95 4.67 4.98
CA ARG A 35 -9.85 5.82 4.92
C ARG A 35 -9.27 7.02 5.66
N GLU A 36 -8.50 6.78 6.71
CA GLU A 36 -7.88 7.84 7.47
C GLU A 36 -6.79 8.58 6.69
N LEU A 37 -6.33 8.02 5.58
CA LEU A 37 -5.37 8.70 4.74
C LEU A 37 -6.03 9.78 3.88
N TYR A 38 -7.35 9.79 3.84
CA TYR A 38 -8.09 10.79 3.10
C TYR A 38 -8.21 12.02 4.00
N THR A 39 -7.35 12.98 3.74
CA THR A 39 -7.28 14.20 4.56
C THR A 39 -7.52 15.41 3.70
N THR A 40 -7.54 16.58 4.32
CA THR A 40 -7.80 17.82 3.59
C THR A 40 -6.86 18.06 2.42
N GLY A 41 -5.67 17.54 2.46
CA GLY A 41 -4.74 17.72 1.36
C GLY A 41 -4.91 16.75 0.22
N VAL A 42 -5.85 15.80 0.35
CA VAL A 42 -6.07 14.77 -0.66
C VAL A 42 -7.49 14.94 -1.20
N PRO A 43 -7.65 15.31 -2.46
CA PRO A 43 -8.98 15.65 -2.99
C PRO A 43 -9.95 14.47 -3.11
N LEU A 44 -9.46 13.26 -3.25
CA LEU A 44 -10.32 12.09 -3.39
C LEU A 44 -9.81 10.96 -2.51
N PRO A 45 -10.68 10.05 -2.09
CA PRO A 45 -10.24 8.93 -1.27
C PRO A 45 -9.35 7.96 -2.06
N PHE A 46 -8.52 7.23 -1.34
CA PHE A 46 -7.65 6.23 -1.95
C PHE A 46 -8.42 4.96 -2.25
N THR A 47 -8.03 4.29 -3.33
CA THR A 47 -8.52 2.96 -3.66
C THR A 47 -7.46 1.95 -3.27
N ILE A 48 -7.84 0.90 -2.56
CA ILE A 48 -6.93 -0.19 -2.24
C ILE A 48 -6.88 -1.11 -3.45
N GLU A 49 -5.76 -1.07 -4.17
CA GLU A 49 -5.61 -1.96 -5.31
C GLU A 49 -5.35 -3.38 -4.84
N PHE A 50 -4.47 -3.52 -3.86
CA PHE A 50 -4.23 -4.79 -3.18
C PHE A 50 -3.41 -4.52 -1.92
N ALA A 51 -3.37 -5.52 -1.05
CA ALA A 51 -2.57 -5.46 0.16
C ALA A 51 -2.19 -6.89 0.53
N LYS A 52 -1.17 -7.03 1.34
CA LYS A 52 -0.70 -8.35 1.74
C LYS A 52 -0.38 -8.35 3.22
N LYS A 53 -0.95 -9.30 3.94
CA LYS A 53 -0.69 -9.48 5.36
C LYS A 53 0.63 -10.20 5.51
N ILE A 54 1.53 -9.65 6.29
CA ILE A 54 2.90 -10.14 6.30
C ILE A 54 3.50 -9.93 7.67
N GLN A 55 4.48 -10.77 8.01
CA GLN A 55 5.06 -10.75 9.34
C GLN A 55 5.90 -9.52 9.63
N ASN A 56 6.60 -9.00 8.71
CA ASN A 56 7.47 -7.86 8.95
C ASN A 56 7.25 -6.80 7.88
N PRO A 57 6.12 -6.08 7.98
CA PRO A 57 5.77 -5.13 6.92
C PRO A 57 6.78 -4.00 6.76
N ALA A 58 7.43 -3.59 7.83
CA ALA A 58 8.42 -2.51 7.70
C ALA A 58 9.60 -2.94 6.82
N GLN A 59 10.07 -4.17 6.98
CA GLN A 59 11.16 -4.66 6.18
C GLN A 59 10.73 -4.85 4.72
N ALA A 60 9.54 -5.37 4.50
CA ALA A 60 9.03 -5.58 3.16
C ALA A 60 8.84 -4.23 2.44
N GLU A 61 8.28 -3.25 3.15
CA GLU A 61 8.10 -1.93 2.56
C GLU A 61 9.45 -1.34 2.16
N ALA A 62 10.44 -1.43 3.05
CA ALA A 62 11.76 -0.88 2.76
C ALA A 62 12.39 -1.54 1.54
N ARG A 63 12.23 -2.85 1.40
CA ARG A 63 12.78 -3.57 0.26
C ARG A 63 12.09 -3.20 -1.04
N ILE A 64 10.78 -3.07 -1.01
CA ILE A 64 10.02 -2.67 -2.20
C ILE A 64 10.41 -1.24 -2.60
N HIS A 65 10.49 -0.33 -1.62
CA HIS A 65 10.89 1.05 -1.91
C HIS A 65 12.28 1.10 -2.54
N ALA A 66 13.22 0.31 -2.03
CA ALA A 66 14.57 0.28 -2.58
C ALA A 66 14.56 -0.26 -4.02
N PHE A 67 13.71 -1.26 -4.27
CA PHE A 67 13.65 -1.88 -5.58
C PHE A 67 13.16 -0.90 -6.65
N ILE A 68 12.25 -0.01 -6.32
CA ILE A 68 11.67 0.90 -7.29
C ILE A 68 12.00 2.36 -6.96
N ASN A 69 13.10 2.56 -6.27
CA ASN A 69 13.49 3.91 -5.83
C ASN A 69 13.65 4.88 -7.00
N ASP A 70 14.04 4.40 -8.16
CA ASP A 70 14.17 5.22 -9.35
C ASP A 70 12.82 5.73 -9.86
N LYS A 71 11.72 5.14 -9.41
CA LYS A 71 10.37 5.54 -9.80
C LYS A 71 9.71 6.43 -8.76
N ARG A 72 10.39 6.70 -7.67
CA ARG A 72 9.82 7.49 -6.60
C ARG A 72 9.69 8.95 -7.02
N LEU A 73 8.52 9.51 -6.81
CA LEU A 73 8.25 10.87 -7.21
C LEU A 73 8.99 11.86 -6.32
N ASN A 74 9.07 11.58 -5.04
CA ASN A 74 9.73 12.44 -4.08
C ASN A 74 10.35 11.55 -3.01
N PRO A 75 11.63 11.72 -2.65
CA PRO A 75 12.29 10.83 -1.70
C PRO A 75 11.64 10.77 -0.32
N ARG A 76 10.85 11.78 0.02
CA ARG A 76 10.17 11.78 1.30
C ARG A 76 8.75 11.26 1.26
N ARG A 77 8.28 10.86 0.07
CA ARG A 77 6.92 10.40 -0.08
C ARG A 77 6.89 8.97 -0.56
N GLU A 78 5.80 8.30 -0.29
CA GLU A 78 5.62 6.90 -0.65
C GLU A 78 4.91 6.76 -1.99
N PHE A 79 5.02 7.75 -2.86
CA PHE A 79 4.40 7.74 -4.17
C PHE A 79 5.41 7.41 -5.27
N PHE A 80 5.03 6.51 -6.15
CA PHE A 80 5.89 6.02 -7.20
C PHE A 80 5.18 6.06 -8.54
N LYS A 81 5.92 6.34 -9.60
CA LYS A 81 5.39 6.30 -10.93
C LYS A 81 5.43 4.87 -11.40
N ALA A 82 4.38 4.15 -11.24
CA ALA A 82 4.32 2.72 -11.56
C ALA A 82 2.86 2.30 -11.71
N THR A 83 2.65 1.11 -12.27
CA THR A 83 1.32 0.56 -12.39
C THR A 83 1.08 -0.43 -11.24
N PRO A 84 -0.18 -0.62 -10.84
CA PRO A 84 -0.47 -1.64 -9.84
C PRO A 84 -0.01 -3.03 -10.27
N GLU A 85 -0.11 -3.37 -11.56
CA GLU A 85 0.31 -4.67 -12.04
C GLU A 85 1.80 -4.92 -11.81
N PHE A 86 2.62 -3.91 -12.05
CA PHE A 86 4.05 -4.04 -11.81
C PHE A 86 4.32 -4.23 -10.32
N VAL A 87 3.67 -3.44 -9.48
CA VAL A 87 3.87 -3.51 -8.03
C VAL A 87 3.40 -4.86 -7.49
N ARG A 88 2.32 -5.41 -8.06
CA ARG A 88 1.81 -6.69 -7.62
C ARG A 88 2.87 -7.78 -7.75
N LYS A 89 3.66 -7.73 -8.81
CA LYS A 89 4.73 -8.71 -8.98
C LYS A 89 5.79 -8.59 -7.88
N LEU A 90 6.04 -7.39 -7.40
CA LEU A 90 6.97 -7.21 -6.30
C LEU A 90 6.41 -7.77 -5.00
N PHE A 91 5.11 -7.59 -4.76
CA PHE A 91 4.48 -8.12 -3.56
C PHE A 91 4.53 -9.64 -3.55
N ASP A 92 4.51 -10.27 -4.71
CA ASP A 92 4.56 -11.73 -4.80
C ASP A 92 5.91 -12.29 -4.35
N LEU A 93 6.93 -11.46 -4.20
CA LEU A 93 8.23 -11.92 -3.71
C LEU A 93 8.24 -12.14 -2.21
N PHE A 94 7.21 -11.71 -1.50
CA PHE A 94 7.17 -11.83 -0.04
C PHE A 94 6.11 -12.84 0.39
N ASP A 95 6.41 -13.59 1.42
CA ASP A 95 5.45 -14.55 1.95
C ASP A 95 4.38 -13.83 2.73
N GLY A 96 3.16 -14.24 2.56
CA GLY A 96 2.05 -13.64 3.27
C GLY A 96 0.73 -13.98 2.62
N GLU A 97 -0.32 -13.38 3.13
CA GLU A 97 -1.67 -13.66 2.67
C GLU A 97 -2.25 -12.41 2.02
N MET A 98 -2.71 -12.55 0.78
CA MET A 98 -3.32 -11.40 0.10
C MET A 98 -4.60 -11.00 0.81
N TRP A 99 -4.76 -9.69 1.02
CA TRP A 99 -5.96 -9.15 1.60
C TRP A 99 -7.14 -9.29 0.64
N ALA A 100 -8.28 -9.60 1.20
CA ALA A 100 -9.52 -9.63 0.44
C ALA A 100 -10.52 -8.74 1.15
N PRO A 101 -11.27 -7.94 0.42
CA PRO A 101 -12.26 -7.07 1.06
C PRO A 101 -13.36 -7.89 1.71
N SER A 102 -13.91 -7.35 2.79
CA SER A 102 -15.03 -7.98 3.44
C SER A 102 -16.26 -7.78 2.58
N ILE A 103 -16.79 -8.85 2.05
CA ILE A 103 -17.94 -8.76 1.26
C ILE A 103 -19.17 -9.11 1.92
N LEU A 104 -19.18 -9.25 3.18
CA LEU A 104 -20.25 -9.57 3.81
C LEU A 104 -20.96 -8.61 4.08
N SER A 105 -21.74 -8.60 3.81
CA SER A 105 -22.34 -7.64 4.17
C SER A 105 -23.44 -7.88 4.39
#